data_f0518edc0c88f4b712a6df26ea6367bd
#
_entry.id   f0518edc0c88f4b712a6df26ea6367bd
#
_cell.length_a   1.000
_cell.length_b   1.000
_cell.length_c   1.000
_cell.angle_alpha   90.00
_cell.angle_beta   90.00
_cell.angle_gamma   90.00
#
_symmetry.space_group_name_H-M   'P 1'
#
loop_
_entity.id
_entity.type
_entity.pdbx_description
1 polymer ?
#
loop_
_entity_poly.entity_id
_entity_poly.type
_entity_poly.pdbx_seq_one_letter_code
_entity_poly.pdbx_strand_id
1 'polypeptide(L)'
;MTTTETVIEIVVFLAMFVTSIFYAMSAKPWFATIPAIAAIAHLNMLYDKEKIEMYRYGDWAITTPLMILALLSQNNVTKEYIHIVLFLAIAMVACNFFGLHELNKTKKLIWFTVGILIFLPIAYVLFNLPIEGAASWFLLGSICVYQTVWLLRANRIIKEEPTNIIYSITDAITKIGVLNMLHI
;
A
#
# COMPACT_ATOMS: atom_id res chain seq x y z
N MET A 1 -13.05 11.50 -12.04
CA MET A 1 -11.64 11.96 -12.03
C MET A 1 -11.54 13.28 -12.75
N THR A 2 -10.79 14.22 -12.19
CA THR A 2 -10.40 15.47 -12.84
C THR A 2 -9.27 15.23 -13.84
N THR A 3 -8.95 16.24 -14.65
CA THR A 3 -7.80 16.16 -15.56
C THR A 3 -6.50 15.92 -14.81
N THR A 4 -6.31 16.56 -13.64
CA THR A 4 -5.12 16.38 -12.79
C THR A 4 -5.00 14.96 -12.27
N GLU A 5 -6.08 14.38 -11.73
CA GLU A 5 -6.09 12.97 -11.30
C GLU A 5 -5.73 12.03 -12.47
N THR A 6 -6.31 12.25 -13.65
CA THR A 6 -6.04 11.41 -14.82
C THR A 6 -4.57 11.45 -15.22
N VAL A 7 -3.95 12.64 -15.24
CA VAL A 7 -2.52 12.78 -15.56
C VAL A 7 -1.65 12.06 -14.53
N ILE A 8 -1.96 12.21 -13.25
CA ILE A 8 -1.21 11.54 -12.17
C ILE A 8 -1.32 10.02 -12.28
N GLU A 9 -2.52 9.49 -12.50
CA GLU A 9 -2.72 8.05 -12.67
C GLU A 9 -1.96 7.49 -13.88
N ILE A 10 -1.90 8.21 -15.00
CA ILE A 10 -1.09 7.83 -16.16
C ILE A 10 0.41 7.80 -15.79
N VAL A 11 0.90 8.84 -15.12
CA VAL A 11 2.31 8.91 -14.71
C VAL A 11 2.65 7.76 -13.75
N VAL A 12 1.80 7.50 -12.76
CA VAL A 12 2.00 6.40 -11.80
C VAL A 12 1.94 5.05 -12.50
N PHE A 13 0.97 4.83 -13.38
CA PHE A 13 0.90 3.62 -14.19
C PHE A 13 2.20 3.38 -14.97
N LEU A 14 2.69 4.40 -15.69
CA LEU A 14 3.93 4.28 -16.47
C LEU A 14 5.15 4.02 -15.58
N ALA A 15 5.26 4.70 -14.44
CA ALA A 15 6.34 4.49 -13.48
C ALA A 15 6.34 3.04 -12.95
N MET A 16 5.18 2.53 -12.55
CA MET A 16 5.03 1.14 -12.08
C MET A 16 5.33 0.12 -13.18
N PHE A 17 4.85 0.37 -14.39
CA PHE A 17 5.10 -0.51 -15.54
C PHE A 17 6.59 -0.62 -15.88
N VAL A 18 7.28 0.54 -15.98
CA VAL A 18 8.73 0.57 -16.23
C VAL A 18 9.51 -0.10 -15.09
N THR A 19 9.12 0.16 -13.83
CA THR A 19 9.73 -0.47 -12.66
C THR A 19 9.55 -1.98 -12.67
N SER A 20 8.38 -2.46 -13.10
CA SER A 20 8.12 -3.90 -13.24
C SER A 20 9.06 -4.55 -14.26
N ILE A 21 9.23 -3.94 -15.44
CA ILE A 21 10.15 -4.42 -16.48
C ILE A 21 11.59 -4.45 -15.92
N PHE A 22 12.02 -3.37 -15.25
CA PHE A 22 13.36 -3.30 -14.66
C PHE A 22 13.62 -4.47 -13.71
N TYR A 23 12.70 -4.74 -12.77
CA TYR A 23 12.88 -5.85 -11.82
C TYR A 23 12.73 -7.23 -12.49
N ALA A 24 11.90 -7.38 -13.52
CA ALA A 24 11.81 -8.63 -14.27
C ALA A 24 13.14 -9.02 -14.92
N MET A 25 13.95 -8.04 -15.29
CA MET A 25 15.29 -8.23 -15.89
C MET A 25 16.41 -8.26 -14.85
N SER A 26 16.11 -8.09 -13.57
CA SER A 26 17.09 -8.04 -12.47
C SER A 26 17.39 -9.42 -11.88
N ALA A 27 18.34 -9.47 -10.94
CA ALA A 27 18.66 -10.69 -10.17
C ALA A 27 17.52 -11.12 -9.20
N LYS A 28 16.55 -10.24 -8.94
CA LYS A 28 15.40 -10.51 -8.06
C LYS A 28 14.07 -10.36 -8.84
N PRO A 29 13.80 -11.21 -9.86
CA PRO A 29 12.68 -11.00 -10.79
C PRO A 29 11.29 -11.05 -10.10
N TRP A 30 11.17 -11.73 -8.96
CA TRP A 30 9.90 -11.75 -8.21
C TRP A 30 9.49 -10.37 -7.65
N PHE A 31 10.45 -9.43 -7.50
CA PHE A 31 10.14 -8.03 -7.14
C PHE A 31 9.29 -7.33 -8.20
N ALA A 32 9.36 -7.78 -9.46
CA ALA A 32 8.54 -7.26 -10.54
C ALA A 32 7.03 -7.41 -10.30
N THR A 33 6.63 -8.40 -9.48
CA THR A 33 5.21 -8.69 -9.21
C THR A 33 4.51 -7.52 -8.51
N ILE A 34 5.20 -6.84 -7.60
CA ILE A 34 4.62 -5.72 -6.83
C ILE A 34 4.25 -4.55 -7.74
N PRO A 35 5.17 -3.96 -8.53
CA PRO A 35 4.82 -2.87 -9.43
C PRO A 35 3.96 -3.32 -10.62
N ALA A 36 4.00 -4.60 -11.03
CA ALA A 36 3.10 -5.11 -12.07
C ALA A 36 1.64 -5.08 -11.62
N ILE A 37 1.35 -5.57 -10.41
CA ILE A 37 0.00 -5.54 -9.84
C ILE A 37 -0.48 -4.09 -9.69
N ALA A 38 0.38 -3.20 -9.18
CA ALA A 38 0.07 -1.78 -9.07
C ALA A 38 -0.21 -1.13 -10.43
N ALA A 39 0.60 -1.41 -11.45
CA ALA A 39 0.36 -0.89 -12.80
C ALA A 39 -1.02 -1.32 -13.33
N ILE A 40 -1.39 -2.61 -13.15
CA ILE A 40 -2.71 -3.11 -13.56
C ILE A 40 -3.83 -2.38 -12.79
N ALA A 41 -3.66 -2.15 -11.49
CA ALA A 41 -4.66 -1.44 -10.69
C ALA A 41 -4.83 0.01 -11.15
N HIS A 42 -3.74 0.75 -11.36
CA HIS A 42 -3.77 2.13 -11.86
C HIS A 42 -4.36 2.21 -13.28
N LEU A 43 -4.06 1.24 -14.15
CA LEU A 43 -4.69 1.14 -15.46
C LEU A 43 -6.21 0.95 -15.34
N ASN A 44 -6.67 0.05 -14.48
CA ASN A 44 -8.10 -0.15 -14.25
C ASN A 44 -8.80 1.09 -13.67
N MET A 45 -8.14 1.83 -12.78
CA MET A 45 -8.66 3.11 -12.26
C MET A 45 -8.85 4.17 -13.36
N LEU A 46 -8.03 4.15 -14.41
CA LEU A 46 -8.20 5.03 -15.58
C LEU A 46 -9.44 4.66 -16.40
N TYR A 47 -9.74 3.37 -16.54
CA TYR A 47 -10.88 2.89 -17.35
C TYR A 47 -12.21 2.91 -16.59
N ASP A 48 -12.23 2.50 -15.34
CA ASP A 48 -13.45 2.39 -14.53
C ASP A 48 -13.35 3.29 -13.30
N LYS A 49 -13.75 4.56 -13.50
CA LYS A 49 -13.68 5.62 -12.50
C LYS A 49 -14.66 5.43 -11.33
N GLU A 50 -15.65 4.55 -11.48
CA GLU A 50 -16.62 4.27 -10.41
C GLU A 50 -16.06 3.30 -9.37
N LYS A 51 -15.05 2.50 -9.74
CA LYS A 51 -14.44 1.47 -8.89
C LYS A 51 -13.01 1.76 -8.46
N ILE A 52 -12.59 3.03 -8.48
CA ILE A 52 -11.23 3.44 -8.10
C ILE A 52 -10.82 2.84 -6.75
N GLU A 53 -11.69 2.92 -5.75
CA GLU A 53 -11.39 2.40 -4.41
C GLU A 53 -11.24 0.88 -4.40
N MET A 54 -12.08 0.18 -5.13
CA MET A 54 -11.99 -1.28 -5.24
C MET A 54 -10.65 -1.72 -5.83
N TYR A 55 -10.20 -1.07 -6.90
CA TYR A 55 -8.91 -1.37 -7.52
C TYR A 55 -7.74 -1.02 -6.60
N ARG A 56 -7.79 0.13 -5.94
CA ARG A 56 -6.77 0.58 -5.00
C ARG A 56 -6.63 -0.34 -3.80
N TYR A 57 -7.73 -0.66 -3.12
CA TYR A 57 -7.68 -1.55 -1.97
C TYR A 57 -7.38 -3.00 -2.37
N GLY A 58 -7.82 -3.44 -3.55
CA GLY A 58 -7.44 -4.73 -4.12
C GLY A 58 -5.94 -4.84 -4.37
N ASP A 59 -5.32 -3.80 -4.93
CA ASP A 59 -3.88 -3.69 -5.07
C ASP A 59 -3.18 -3.75 -3.71
N TRP A 60 -3.57 -2.92 -2.76
CA TRP A 60 -2.95 -2.87 -1.44
C TRP A 60 -3.10 -4.16 -0.64
N ALA A 61 -4.20 -4.89 -0.80
CA ALA A 61 -4.41 -6.18 -0.16
C ALA A 61 -3.41 -7.25 -0.62
N ILE A 62 -2.82 -7.07 -1.79
CA ILE A 62 -1.83 -8.00 -2.35
C ILE A 62 -0.41 -7.41 -2.20
N THR A 63 -0.20 -6.16 -2.61
CA THR A 63 1.14 -5.58 -2.68
C THR A 63 1.70 -5.21 -1.32
N THR A 64 0.89 -4.81 -0.33
CA THR A 64 1.37 -4.55 1.04
C THR A 64 1.92 -5.81 1.70
N PRO A 65 1.23 -6.97 1.72
CA PRO A 65 1.81 -8.22 2.18
C PRO A 65 3.09 -8.62 1.42
N LEU A 66 3.14 -8.42 0.10
CA LEU A 66 4.32 -8.75 -0.69
C LEU A 66 5.53 -7.87 -0.34
N MET A 67 5.33 -6.58 -0.09
CA MET A 67 6.40 -5.69 0.39
C MET A 67 6.91 -6.10 1.77
N ILE A 68 6.00 -6.45 2.68
CA ILE A 68 6.36 -6.96 4.00
C ILE A 68 7.11 -8.29 3.86
N LEU A 69 6.66 -9.21 3.00
CA LEU A 69 7.35 -10.47 2.73
C LEU A 69 8.76 -10.23 2.19
N ALA A 70 8.93 -9.24 1.30
CA ALA A 70 10.24 -8.86 0.77
C ALA A 70 11.20 -8.45 1.89
N LEU A 71 10.74 -7.62 2.84
CA LEU A 71 11.49 -7.21 4.02
C LEU A 71 11.82 -8.38 4.95
N LEU A 72 10.82 -9.20 5.28
CA LEU A 72 10.98 -10.32 6.21
C LEU A 72 11.91 -11.41 5.66
N SER A 73 11.86 -11.66 4.34
CA SER A 73 12.70 -12.67 3.68
C SER A 73 14.19 -12.36 3.73
N GLN A 74 14.56 -11.09 3.85
CA GLN A 74 15.96 -10.64 3.98
C GLN A 74 16.49 -10.75 5.42
N ASN A 75 15.61 -10.93 6.40
CA ASN A 75 15.93 -10.83 7.83
C ASN A 75 15.86 -12.17 8.58
N ASN A 76 15.81 -13.31 7.90
CA ASN A 76 15.74 -14.66 8.49
C ASN A 76 14.63 -14.82 9.55
N VAL A 77 13.51 -14.16 9.36
CA VAL A 77 12.33 -14.29 10.25
C VAL A 77 11.72 -15.68 10.09
N THR A 78 11.26 -16.28 11.20
CA THR A 78 10.65 -17.62 11.15
C THR A 78 9.36 -17.63 10.34
N LYS A 79 9.09 -18.76 9.66
CA LYS A 79 7.95 -18.87 8.72
C LYS A 79 6.60 -18.65 9.42
N GLU A 80 6.45 -19.09 10.66
CA GLU A 80 5.23 -18.92 11.44
C GLU A 80 4.90 -17.43 11.63
N TYR A 81 5.89 -16.61 11.98
CA TYR A 81 5.70 -15.16 12.11
C TYR A 81 5.36 -14.50 10.77
N ILE A 82 5.98 -14.94 9.69
CA ILE A 82 5.69 -14.41 8.35
C ILE A 82 4.21 -14.57 8.02
N HIS A 83 3.64 -15.76 8.17
CA HIS A 83 2.23 -16.02 7.86
C HIS A 83 1.28 -15.14 8.69
N ILE A 84 1.56 -14.97 9.99
CA ILE A 84 0.75 -14.13 10.86
C ILE A 84 0.80 -12.66 10.40
N VAL A 85 1.99 -12.13 10.12
CA VAL A 85 2.15 -10.73 9.72
C VAL A 85 1.49 -10.46 8.37
N LEU A 86 1.59 -11.38 7.41
CA LEU A 86 0.93 -11.25 6.11
C LEU A 86 -0.60 -11.27 6.25
N PHE A 87 -1.14 -12.17 7.08
CA PHE A 87 -2.58 -12.20 7.37
C PHE A 87 -3.06 -10.89 8.01
N LEU A 88 -2.32 -10.37 8.99
CA LEU A 88 -2.63 -9.10 9.63
C LEU A 88 -2.58 -7.93 8.65
N ALA A 89 -1.64 -7.92 7.70
CA ALA A 89 -1.56 -6.88 6.67
C ALA A 89 -2.83 -6.87 5.78
N ILE A 90 -3.30 -8.04 5.34
CA ILE A 90 -4.53 -8.16 4.58
C ILE A 90 -5.73 -7.69 5.42
N ALA A 91 -5.82 -8.14 6.69
CA ALA A 91 -6.91 -7.76 7.59
C ALA A 91 -6.95 -6.25 7.86
N MET A 92 -5.80 -5.59 8.01
CA MET A 92 -5.69 -4.14 8.14
C MET A 92 -6.27 -3.41 6.92
N VAL A 93 -5.88 -3.82 5.71
CA VAL A 93 -6.40 -3.23 4.46
C VAL A 93 -7.90 -3.45 4.35
N ALA A 94 -8.40 -4.64 4.69
CA ALA A 94 -9.84 -4.95 4.68
C ALA A 94 -10.62 -4.08 5.67
N CYS A 95 -10.11 -3.86 6.90
CA CYS A 95 -10.73 -2.95 7.86
C CYS A 95 -10.88 -1.52 7.31
N ASN A 96 -9.84 -1.01 6.66
CA ASN A 96 -9.87 0.31 6.05
C ASN A 96 -10.89 0.39 4.90
N PHE A 97 -10.96 -0.64 4.06
CA PHE A 97 -11.94 -0.74 2.97
C PHE A 97 -13.38 -0.75 3.50
N PHE A 98 -13.70 -1.64 4.44
CA PHE A 98 -15.05 -1.71 5.03
C PHE A 98 -15.39 -0.42 5.79
N GLY A 99 -14.45 0.16 6.53
CA GLY A 99 -14.64 1.42 7.22
C GLY A 99 -14.97 2.56 6.26
N LEU A 100 -14.35 2.61 5.08
CA LEU A 100 -14.63 3.66 4.11
C LEU A 100 -16.06 3.60 3.57
N HIS A 101 -16.58 2.39 3.35
CA HIS A 101 -17.94 2.16 2.84
C HIS A 101 -19.03 2.20 3.92
N GLU A 102 -18.64 2.28 5.19
CA GLU A 102 -19.60 2.37 6.30
C GLU A 102 -20.25 3.75 6.35
N LEU A 103 -21.60 3.80 6.42
CA LEU A 103 -22.35 5.04 6.48
C LEU A 103 -22.39 5.65 7.89
N ASN A 104 -22.39 4.80 8.90
CA ASN A 104 -22.44 5.22 10.30
C ASN A 104 -21.05 5.67 10.77
N LYS A 105 -20.96 6.94 11.22
CA LYS A 105 -19.68 7.54 11.65
C LYS A 105 -19.01 6.76 12.78
N THR A 106 -19.77 6.27 13.75
CA THR A 106 -19.23 5.49 14.87
C THR A 106 -18.66 4.16 14.40
N LYS A 107 -19.38 3.42 13.56
CA LYS A 107 -18.89 2.15 12.99
C LYS A 107 -17.68 2.38 12.09
N LYS A 108 -17.65 3.45 11.31
CA LYS A 108 -16.49 3.87 10.52
C LYS A 108 -15.25 4.04 11.40
N LEU A 109 -15.39 4.72 12.54
CA LEU A 109 -14.30 4.89 13.49
C LEU A 109 -13.88 3.57 14.16
N ILE A 110 -14.82 2.68 14.44
CA ILE A 110 -14.52 1.34 14.95
C ILE A 110 -13.65 0.57 13.97
N TRP A 111 -14.02 0.52 12.68
CA TRP A 111 -13.22 -0.14 11.65
C TRP A 111 -11.80 0.43 11.56
N PHE A 112 -11.67 1.76 11.61
CA PHE A 112 -10.36 2.43 11.65
C PHE A 112 -9.55 2.03 12.87
N THR A 113 -10.16 2.05 14.06
CA THR A 113 -9.49 1.68 15.32
C THR A 113 -9.02 0.22 15.29
N VAL A 114 -9.87 -0.70 14.79
CA VAL A 114 -9.48 -2.11 14.61
C VAL A 114 -8.32 -2.24 13.63
N GLY A 115 -8.34 -1.48 12.51
CA GLY A 115 -7.24 -1.45 11.55
C GLY A 115 -5.92 -0.98 12.18
N ILE A 116 -5.96 0.06 13.03
CA ILE A 116 -4.78 0.53 13.78
C ILE A 116 -4.29 -0.52 14.79
N LEU A 117 -5.18 -1.15 15.53
CA LEU A 117 -4.79 -2.23 16.46
C LEU A 117 -4.13 -3.41 15.76
N ILE A 118 -4.59 -3.76 14.56
CA ILE A 118 -3.98 -4.78 13.70
C ILE A 118 -2.61 -4.31 13.18
N PHE A 119 -2.46 -3.02 12.90
CA PHE A 119 -1.19 -2.47 12.42
C PHE A 119 -0.09 -2.49 13.49
N LEU A 120 -0.41 -2.36 14.77
CA LEU A 120 0.60 -2.29 15.85
C LEU A 120 1.57 -3.50 15.88
N PRO A 121 1.12 -4.77 15.83
CA PRO A 121 2.03 -5.90 15.77
C PRO A 121 2.85 -5.95 14.48
N ILE A 122 2.31 -5.51 13.33
CA ILE A 122 3.06 -5.38 12.09
C ILE A 122 4.17 -4.35 12.26
N ALA A 123 3.83 -3.18 12.81
CA ALA A 123 4.79 -2.11 13.06
C ALA A 123 5.89 -2.56 14.03
N TYR A 124 5.54 -3.30 15.09
CA TYR A 124 6.51 -3.86 16.04
C TYR A 124 7.51 -4.78 15.34
N VAL A 125 7.04 -5.68 14.48
CA VAL A 125 7.92 -6.59 13.74
C VAL A 125 8.85 -5.80 12.81
N LEU A 126 8.30 -4.90 11.99
CA LEU A 126 9.08 -4.12 11.03
C LEU A 126 10.08 -3.18 11.71
N PHE A 127 9.71 -2.62 12.85
CA PHE A 127 10.59 -1.75 13.65
C PHE A 127 11.83 -2.49 14.16
N ASN A 128 11.70 -3.78 14.48
CA ASN A 128 12.76 -4.58 15.06
C ASN A 128 13.58 -5.37 14.01
N LEU A 129 13.38 -5.13 12.71
CA LEU A 129 14.19 -5.78 11.68
C LEU A 129 15.63 -5.23 11.68
N PRO A 130 16.64 -6.10 11.82
CA PRO A 130 18.03 -5.66 11.99
C PRO A 130 18.70 -5.22 10.70
N ILE A 131 18.34 -5.78 9.55
CA ILE A 131 19.07 -5.59 8.29
C ILE A 131 18.39 -4.48 7.51
N GLU A 132 17.29 -4.41 7.10
CA GLU A 132 16.66 -3.45 6.18
C GLU A 132 15.98 -2.26 6.88
N GLY A 133 16.61 -1.69 7.90
CA GLY A 133 16.03 -0.64 8.74
C GLY A 133 15.46 0.54 7.97
N ALA A 134 16.18 1.05 6.96
CA ALA A 134 15.72 2.19 6.17
C ALA A 134 14.45 1.86 5.37
N ALA A 135 14.40 0.69 4.71
CA ALA A 135 13.23 0.25 3.94
C ALA A 135 12.02 -0.03 4.85
N SER A 136 12.26 -0.61 6.05
CA SER A 136 11.22 -0.84 7.05
C SER A 136 10.63 0.47 7.55
N TRP A 137 11.46 1.44 7.92
CA TRP A 137 11.02 2.77 8.34
C TRP A 137 10.27 3.51 7.26
N PHE A 138 10.73 3.38 6.01
CA PHE A 138 10.08 3.99 4.87
C PHE A 138 8.68 3.40 4.62
N LEU A 139 8.54 2.08 4.70
CA LEU A 139 7.24 1.40 4.61
C LEU A 139 6.31 1.81 5.76
N LEU A 140 6.80 1.81 7.01
CA LEU A 140 6.02 2.23 8.18
C LEU A 140 5.53 3.68 8.04
N GLY A 141 6.41 4.59 7.63
CA GLY A 141 6.05 5.99 7.39
C GLY A 141 4.96 6.13 6.32
N SER A 142 5.08 5.37 5.24
CA SER A 142 4.07 5.36 4.17
C SER A 142 2.71 4.84 4.67
N ILE A 143 2.69 3.76 5.46
CA ILE A 143 1.45 3.26 6.05
C ILE A 143 0.81 4.33 6.97
N CYS A 144 1.61 5.05 7.76
CA CYS A 144 1.10 6.16 8.57
C CYS A 144 0.49 7.28 7.72
N VAL A 145 1.07 7.61 6.55
CA VAL A 145 0.48 8.57 5.60
C VAL A 145 -0.87 8.06 5.11
N TYR A 146 -0.99 6.80 4.69
CA TYR A 146 -2.26 6.22 4.25
C TYR A 146 -3.34 6.30 5.33
N GLN A 147 -3.01 5.95 6.58
CA GLN A 147 -3.95 6.01 7.70
C GLN A 147 -4.39 7.45 8.01
N THR A 148 -3.46 8.39 7.95
CA THR A 148 -3.75 9.81 8.17
C THR A 148 -4.69 10.34 7.09
N VAL A 149 -4.39 10.10 5.83
CA VAL A 149 -5.22 10.52 4.68
C VAL A 149 -6.60 9.87 4.75
N TRP A 150 -6.67 8.58 5.11
CA TRP A 150 -7.92 7.88 5.33
C TRP A 150 -8.79 8.58 6.39
N LEU A 151 -8.20 8.91 7.54
CA LEU A 151 -8.90 9.57 8.64
C LEU A 151 -9.40 10.97 8.26
N LEU A 152 -8.59 11.74 7.55
CA LEU A 152 -8.95 13.07 7.05
C LEU A 152 -10.14 13.00 6.07
N ARG A 153 -10.11 12.03 5.15
CA ARG A 153 -11.20 11.77 4.20
C ARG A 153 -12.46 11.30 4.92
N ALA A 154 -12.34 10.33 5.83
CA ALA A 154 -13.48 9.78 6.58
C ALA A 154 -14.22 10.86 7.39
N ASN A 155 -13.50 11.87 7.88
CA ASN A 155 -14.06 13.03 8.57
C ASN A 155 -14.44 14.20 7.63
N ARG A 156 -14.33 14.04 6.31
CA ARG A 156 -14.64 15.06 5.29
C ARG A 156 -13.78 16.33 5.41
N ILE A 157 -12.59 16.24 6.00
CA ILE A 157 -11.63 17.34 6.10
C ILE A 157 -10.97 17.60 4.74
N ILE A 158 -10.67 16.53 4.00
CA ILE A 158 -10.16 16.60 2.63
C ILE A 158 -11.19 16.02 1.65
N LYS A 159 -11.21 16.58 0.44
CA LYS A 159 -12.07 16.12 -0.65
C LYS A 159 -11.50 14.84 -1.30
N GLU A 160 -12.33 14.22 -2.13
CA GLU A 160 -11.95 12.97 -2.81
C GLU A 160 -10.77 13.15 -3.77
N GLU A 161 -10.78 14.21 -4.58
CA GLU A 161 -9.72 14.49 -5.55
C GLU A 161 -8.32 14.57 -4.91
N PRO A 162 -8.04 15.47 -3.94
CA PRO A 162 -6.73 15.49 -3.29
C PRO A 162 -6.39 14.19 -2.57
N THR A 163 -7.38 13.46 -2.04
CA THR A 163 -7.18 12.13 -1.45
C THR A 163 -6.64 11.15 -2.47
N ASN A 164 -7.26 11.07 -3.64
CA ASN A 164 -6.85 10.16 -4.71
C ASN A 164 -5.43 10.47 -5.19
N ILE A 165 -5.12 11.75 -5.38
CA ILE A 165 -3.79 12.23 -5.77
C ILE A 165 -2.73 11.81 -4.74
N ILE A 166 -2.97 12.08 -3.45
CA ILE A 166 -2.01 11.73 -2.38
C ILE A 166 -1.80 10.21 -2.34
N TYR A 167 -2.86 9.42 -2.43
CA TYR A 167 -2.74 7.97 -2.43
C TYR A 167 -1.92 7.46 -3.60
N SER A 168 -2.18 7.92 -4.83
CA SER A 168 -1.47 7.44 -6.01
C SER A 168 0.01 7.81 -6.00
N ILE A 169 0.35 9.04 -5.58
CA ILE A 169 1.73 9.48 -5.42
C ILE A 169 2.44 8.69 -4.31
N THR A 170 1.79 8.54 -3.14
CA THR A 170 2.36 7.79 -2.02
C THR A 170 2.58 6.33 -2.39
N ASP A 171 1.65 5.73 -3.15
CA ASP A 171 1.76 4.35 -3.62
C ASP A 171 2.98 4.15 -4.51
N ALA A 172 3.17 5.03 -5.50
CA ALA A 172 4.34 4.98 -6.38
C ALA A 172 5.66 5.14 -5.60
N ILE A 173 5.74 6.16 -4.75
CA ILE A 173 6.93 6.43 -3.95
C ILE A 173 7.23 5.25 -3.01
N THR A 174 6.21 4.69 -2.36
CA THR A 174 6.39 3.57 -1.42
C THR A 174 6.91 2.32 -2.12
N LYS A 175 6.24 1.87 -3.18
CA LYS A 175 6.60 0.63 -3.87
C LYS A 175 7.96 0.72 -4.53
N ILE A 176 8.21 1.81 -5.27
CA ILE A 176 9.50 2.02 -5.93
C ILE A 176 10.60 2.22 -4.89
N GLY A 177 10.35 3.02 -3.85
CA GLY A 177 11.33 3.31 -2.81
C GLY A 177 11.73 2.07 -2.00
N VAL A 178 10.75 1.30 -1.50
CA VAL A 178 11.02 0.06 -0.75
C VAL A 178 11.80 -0.93 -1.61
N LEU A 179 11.37 -1.17 -2.86
CA LEU A 179 12.03 -2.12 -3.73
C LEU A 179 13.47 -1.71 -4.08
N ASN A 180 13.71 -0.41 -4.32
CA ASN A 180 15.06 0.08 -4.58
C ASN A 180 15.98 -0.10 -3.36
N MET A 181 15.48 0.17 -2.15
CA MET A 181 16.25 -0.04 -0.91
C MET A 181 16.58 -1.51 -0.66
N LEU A 182 15.70 -2.44 -1.10
CA LEU A 182 15.91 -3.89 -0.98
C LEU A 182 16.75 -4.48 -2.13
N HIS A 183 16.94 -3.74 -3.20
CA HIS A 183 17.71 -4.21 -4.36
C HIS A 183 19.21 -3.99 -4.21
N ILE A 184 19.61 -2.97 -3.46
CA ILE A 184 21.01 -2.63 -3.16
C ILE A 184 21.60 -3.65 -2.20
#